data_a398dea818aafc8728f0bc41e1d23ea2
#
_entry.id   a398dea818aafc8728f0bc41e1d23ea2
#
_cell.length_a   1.000
_cell.length_b   1.000
_cell.length_c   1.000
_cell.angle_alpha   90.00
_cell.angle_beta   90.00
_cell.angle_gamma   90.00
#
_symmetry.space_group_name_H-M   'P 1'
#
loop_
_entity.id
_entity.type
_entity.pdbx_description
1 polymer ?
#
loop_
_entity_poly.entity_id
_entity_poly.type
_entity_poly.pdbx_seq_one_letter_code
_entity_poly.pdbx_strand_id
1 'polypeptide(L)'
;MLELLAASPAVFIAIAFAFALLIGSFLNVVIYRLPIMMEREWRAQCAELAETAAPELPEGRFNLVVPRSRCPSCGAQITAWQNIPVLSYLMLGGRCAACKAEISARYPVVEFVTALLVAVVAWRFGATWQGLMAIVLTLFLVPITMIDFDRCLIPDSIVLPLLWIGLGMSLWHPQPGADVLFIAPPDAIIGAIAGYLSLWSFYWLFKLVTGKEGMGYGDFKLLGALGAWLGYQYLFTIIIMSAVVGATLGIALIVFRGRDHQVPMPFGPFLAGAGWITMLWGDAIKGFFNLPF
;
A
#
# COMPACT_ATOMS: atom_id res chain seq x y z
N MET A 1 22.39 20.90 1.28
CA MET A 1 22.16 19.45 1.35
C MET A 1 21.34 18.95 0.16
N LEU A 2 20.20 19.56 -0.18
CA LEU A 2 19.42 19.22 -1.39
C LEU A 2 20.21 19.43 -2.67
N GLU A 3 21.00 20.49 -2.78
CA GLU A 3 21.86 20.76 -3.95
C GLU A 3 22.95 19.71 -4.13
N LEU A 4 23.54 19.22 -3.04
CA LEU A 4 24.51 18.12 -3.07
C LEU A 4 23.87 16.79 -3.51
N LEU A 5 22.64 16.51 -3.08
CA LEU A 5 21.89 15.33 -3.48
C LEU A 5 21.43 15.42 -4.94
N ALA A 6 21.08 16.62 -5.42
CA ALA A 6 20.75 16.87 -6.81
C ALA A 6 21.98 16.73 -7.72
N ALA A 7 23.18 17.06 -7.22
CA ALA A 7 24.43 16.94 -7.97
C ALA A 7 24.89 15.49 -8.20
N SER A 8 24.40 14.52 -7.42
CA SER A 8 24.76 13.11 -7.57
C SER A 8 23.53 12.19 -7.45
N PRO A 9 22.83 11.94 -8.57
CA PRO A 9 21.65 11.07 -8.57
C PRO A 9 21.89 9.68 -7.96
N ALA A 10 23.05 9.09 -8.19
CA ALA A 10 23.40 7.78 -7.64
C ALA A 10 23.46 7.80 -6.10
N VAL A 11 24.00 8.86 -5.51
CA VAL A 11 24.05 9.03 -4.05
C VAL A 11 22.64 9.22 -3.48
N PHE A 12 21.81 10.03 -4.15
CA PHE A 12 20.41 10.20 -3.75
C PHE A 12 19.63 8.88 -3.75
N ILE A 13 19.73 8.10 -4.83
CA ILE A 13 19.08 6.79 -4.96
C ILE A 13 19.57 5.84 -3.86
N ALA A 14 20.88 5.79 -3.59
CA ALA A 14 21.44 4.94 -2.55
C ALA A 14 20.93 5.32 -1.14
N ILE A 15 20.86 6.62 -0.83
CA ILE A 15 20.33 7.12 0.45
C ILE A 15 18.83 6.81 0.55
N ALA A 16 18.05 7.07 -0.50
CA ALA A 16 16.63 6.78 -0.55
C ALA A 16 16.36 5.27 -0.35
N PHE A 17 17.15 4.41 -1.01
CA PHE A 17 17.10 2.96 -0.85
C PHE A 17 17.39 2.53 0.60
N ALA A 18 18.49 3.02 1.18
CA ALA A 18 18.88 2.67 2.55
C ALA A 18 17.82 3.13 3.58
N PHE A 19 17.28 4.34 3.40
CA PHE A 19 16.22 4.86 4.25
C PHE A 19 14.92 4.05 4.10
N ALA A 20 14.58 3.66 2.86
CA ALA A 20 13.40 2.87 2.59
C ALA A 20 13.50 1.43 3.13
N LEU A 21 14.69 0.85 3.26
CA LEU A 21 14.89 -0.40 3.99
C LEU A 21 14.43 -0.27 5.44
N LEU A 22 14.84 0.80 6.13
CA LEU A 22 14.45 1.05 7.53
C LEU A 22 12.93 1.24 7.66
N ILE A 23 12.33 2.01 6.75
CA ILE A 23 10.87 2.18 6.72
C ILE A 23 10.19 0.84 6.41
N GLY A 24 10.68 0.05 5.46
CA GLY A 24 10.16 -1.27 5.12
C GLY A 24 10.10 -2.23 6.32
N SER A 25 11.11 -2.17 7.19
CA SER A 25 11.10 -2.93 8.44
C SER A 25 9.97 -2.46 9.38
N PHE A 26 9.74 -1.15 9.48
CA PHE A 26 8.59 -0.63 10.21
C PHE A 26 7.25 -0.99 9.56
N LEU A 27 7.17 -0.96 8.22
CA LEU A 27 5.97 -1.37 7.50
C LEU A 27 5.59 -2.83 7.78
N ASN A 28 6.54 -3.73 7.97
CA ASN A 28 6.26 -5.09 8.43
C ASN A 28 5.49 -5.11 9.77
N VAL A 29 5.83 -4.19 10.68
CA VAL A 29 5.09 -4.04 11.95
C VAL A 29 3.67 -3.55 11.70
N VAL A 30 3.49 -2.56 10.82
CA VAL A 30 2.17 -2.02 10.44
C VAL A 30 1.32 -3.13 9.80
N ILE A 31 1.86 -3.83 8.80
CA ILE A 31 1.19 -4.91 8.06
C ILE A 31 0.68 -6.00 9.02
N TYR A 32 1.49 -6.36 10.01
CA TYR A 32 1.13 -7.40 10.96
C TYR A 32 0.18 -6.93 12.05
N ARG A 33 0.46 -5.77 12.67
CA ARG A 33 -0.24 -5.33 13.89
C ARG A 33 -1.54 -4.57 13.62
N LEU A 34 -1.58 -3.75 12.59
CA LEU A 34 -2.74 -2.90 12.35
C LEU A 34 -4.05 -3.70 12.15
N PRO A 35 -4.08 -4.78 11.35
CA PRO A 35 -5.30 -5.59 11.24
C PRO A 35 -5.72 -6.22 12.57
N ILE A 36 -4.77 -6.65 13.40
CA ILE A 36 -5.04 -7.22 14.73
C ILE A 36 -5.62 -6.17 15.67
N MET A 37 -5.09 -4.94 15.63
CA MET A 37 -5.61 -3.82 16.42
C MET A 37 -7.06 -3.50 16.03
N MET A 38 -7.33 -3.42 14.72
CA MET A 38 -8.68 -3.17 14.20
C MET A 38 -9.65 -4.29 14.58
N GLU A 39 -9.23 -5.55 14.46
CA GLU A 39 -10.06 -6.69 14.84
C GLU A 39 -10.42 -6.69 16.34
N ARG A 40 -9.46 -6.33 17.19
CA ARG A 40 -9.70 -6.18 18.64
C ARG A 40 -10.71 -5.08 18.94
N GLU A 41 -10.56 -3.93 18.29
CA GLU A 41 -11.47 -2.80 18.44
C GLU A 41 -12.88 -3.15 17.98
N TRP A 42 -13.03 -3.78 16.82
CA TRP A 42 -14.34 -4.24 16.33
C TRP A 42 -15.00 -5.25 17.25
N ARG A 43 -14.23 -6.21 17.78
CA ARG A 43 -14.76 -7.19 18.74
C ARG A 43 -15.23 -6.52 20.03
N ALA A 44 -14.50 -5.53 20.53
CA ALA A 44 -14.90 -4.76 21.71
C ALA A 44 -16.19 -3.97 21.45
N GLN A 45 -16.29 -3.28 20.32
CA GLN A 45 -17.51 -2.56 19.92
C GLN A 45 -18.72 -3.49 19.75
N CYS A 46 -18.52 -4.65 19.12
CA CYS A 46 -19.60 -5.65 18.98
C CYS A 46 -20.07 -6.19 20.33
N ALA A 47 -19.15 -6.44 21.27
CA ALA A 47 -19.51 -6.91 22.61
C ALA A 47 -20.28 -5.84 23.39
N GLU A 48 -19.88 -4.58 23.30
CA GLU A 48 -20.58 -3.45 23.90
C GLU A 48 -22.01 -3.31 23.35
N LEU A 49 -22.17 -3.37 22.01
CA LEU A 49 -23.48 -3.30 21.36
C LEU A 49 -24.39 -4.49 21.69
N ALA A 50 -23.81 -5.68 21.88
CA ALA A 50 -24.53 -6.90 22.23
C ALA A 50 -24.79 -7.04 23.75
N GLU A 51 -24.36 -6.09 24.57
CA GLU A 51 -24.40 -6.15 26.04
C GLU A 51 -23.80 -7.46 26.60
N THR A 52 -22.82 -8.03 25.89
CA THR A 52 -22.14 -9.26 26.29
C THR A 52 -20.81 -8.92 26.97
N ALA A 53 -20.27 -9.88 27.74
CA ALA A 53 -18.93 -9.70 28.31
C ALA A 53 -17.92 -9.45 27.20
N ALA A 54 -17.08 -8.41 27.37
CA ALA A 54 -15.99 -8.14 26.42
C ALA A 54 -15.10 -9.39 26.31
N PRO A 55 -14.67 -9.76 25.09
CA PRO A 55 -13.77 -10.91 24.93
C PRO A 55 -12.51 -10.68 25.78
N GLU A 56 -12.05 -11.73 26.48
CA GLU A 56 -10.78 -11.68 27.21
C GLU A 56 -9.66 -11.37 26.22
N LEU A 57 -9.28 -10.10 26.15
CA LEU A 57 -8.13 -9.69 25.39
C LEU A 57 -6.87 -9.91 26.21
N PRO A 58 -5.77 -10.35 25.62
CA PRO A 58 -4.51 -10.45 26.34
C PRO A 58 -4.20 -9.13 27.07
N GLU A 59 -3.91 -9.24 28.38
CA GLU A 59 -3.63 -8.07 29.20
C GLU A 59 -2.49 -7.25 28.62
N GLY A 60 -2.66 -5.92 28.62
CA GLY A 60 -1.64 -4.95 28.21
C GLY A 60 -1.95 -4.19 26.92
N ARG A 61 -1.26 -3.08 26.75
CA ARG A 61 -1.39 -2.24 25.56
C ARG A 61 -0.79 -2.96 24.35
N PHE A 62 -1.58 -3.03 23.28
CA PHE A 62 -1.14 -3.56 21.99
C PHE A 62 -1.32 -2.48 20.92
N ASN A 63 -0.21 -1.93 20.44
CA ASN A 63 -0.16 -0.90 19.40
C ASN A 63 1.07 -1.10 18.51
N LEU A 64 1.34 -0.15 17.61
CA LEU A 64 2.49 -0.24 16.70
C LEU A 64 3.85 -0.21 17.43
N VAL A 65 3.92 0.32 18.65
CA VAL A 65 5.16 0.46 19.45
C VAL A 65 5.27 -0.61 20.51
N VAL A 66 4.18 -0.96 21.18
CA VAL A 66 4.13 -1.88 22.32
C VAL A 66 3.30 -3.11 21.96
N PRO A 67 3.77 -4.32 22.31
CA PRO A 67 5.07 -4.72 22.88
C PRO A 67 6.23 -4.59 21.89
N ARG A 68 7.47 -4.58 22.37
CA ARG A 68 8.65 -4.66 21.49
C ARG A 68 8.63 -5.96 20.67
N SER A 69 9.29 -5.95 19.51
CA SER A 69 9.38 -7.13 18.64
C SER A 69 10.01 -8.31 19.38
N ARG A 70 9.37 -9.48 19.26
CA ARG A 70 9.78 -10.72 19.94
C ARG A 70 9.70 -11.89 18.97
N CYS A 71 10.51 -12.90 19.21
CA CYS A 71 10.39 -14.15 18.48
C CYS A 71 9.05 -14.83 18.83
N PRO A 72 8.24 -15.23 17.85
CA PRO A 72 6.94 -15.86 18.12
C PRO A 72 7.08 -17.25 18.78
N SER A 73 8.23 -17.92 18.58
CA SER A 73 8.45 -19.29 19.07
C SER A 73 8.99 -19.33 20.51
N CYS A 74 9.90 -18.41 20.89
CA CYS A 74 10.53 -18.45 22.21
C CYS A 74 10.29 -17.21 23.07
N GLY A 75 9.61 -16.17 22.55
CA GLY A 75 9.37 -14.92 23.25
C GLY A 75 10.60 -14.02 23.44
N ALA A 76 11.80 -14.46 23.03
CA ALA A 76 13.03 -13.67 23.15
C ALA A 76 12.88 -12.32 22.43
N GLN A 77 13.31 -11.25 23.07
CA GLN A 77 13.22 -9.90 22.54
C GLN A 77 14.24 -9.71 21.42
N ILE A 78 13.79 -9.11 20.29
CA ILE A 78 14.65 -8.79 19.15
C ILE A 78 15.38 -7.48 19.45
N THR A 79 16.71 -7.50 19.38
CA THR A 79 17.54 -6.32 19.59
C THR A 79 17.59 -5.45 18.33
N ALA A 80 18.02 -4.18 18.46
CA ALA A 80 18.14 -3.27 17.31
C ALA A 80 19.05 -3.83 16.20
N TRP A 81 20.17 -4.50 16.56
CA TRP A 81 21.07 -5.13 15.59
C TRP A 81 20.43 -6.30 14.84
N GLN A 82 19.56 -7.05 15.51
CA GLN A 82 18.81 -8.15 14.91
C GLN A 82 17.63 -7.67 14.05
N ASN A 83 17.36 -6.37 14.07
CA ASN A 83 16.30 -5.73 13.29
C ASN A 83 16.85 -4.85 12.16
N ILE A 84 18.16 -4.93 11.84
CA ILE A 84 18.72 -4.26 10.66
C ILE A 84 18.11 -4.94 9.42
N PRO A 85 17.42 -4.17 8.57
CA PRO A 85 16.66 -4.75 7.46
C PRO A 85 17.54 -5.56 6.53
N VAL A 86 17.03 -6.71 6.08
CA VAL A 86 17.68 -7.67 5.17
C VAL A 86 19.00 -8.23 5.71
N LEU A 87 19.91 -7.35 6.19
CA LEU A 87 21.24 -7.76 6.65
C LEU A 87 21.19 -8.72 7.84
N SER A 88 20.36 -8.42 8.83
CA SER A 88 20.22 -9.29 10.01
C SER A 88 19.69 -10.67 9.65
N TYR A 89 18.76 -10.74 8.70
CA TYR A 89 18.22 -12.00 8.18
C TYR A 89 19.34 -12.84 7.52
N LEU A 90 20.16 -12.22 6.67
CA LEU A 90 21.29 -12.89 6.01
C LEU A 90 22.34 -13.33 7.03
N MET A 91 22.72 -12.48 7.98
CA MET A 91 23.72 -12.80 9.02
C MET A 91 23.27 -13.91 9.96
N LEU A 92 21.98 -13.99 10.26
CA LEU A 92 21.39 -15.03 11.12
C LEU A 92 21.02 -16.31 10.35
N GLY A 93 21.20 -16.33 9.03
CA GLY A 93 20.82 -17.45 8.17
C GLY A 93 19.31 -17.74 8.21
N GLY A 94 18.48 -16.69 8.34
CA GLY A 94 17.03 -16.82 8.42
C GLY A 94 16.50 -17.48 9.68
N ARG A 95 17.27 -17.48 10.79
CA ARG A 95 16.91 -18.17 12.03
C ARG A 95 17.02 -17.26 13.25
N CYS A 96 16.15 -17.51 14.24
CA CYS A 96 16.19 -16.78 15.51
C CYS A 96 17.55 -16.95 16.21
N ALA A 97 18.12 -15.88 16.73
CA ALA A 97 19.41 -15.91 17.43
C ALA A 97 19.37 -16.81 18.69
N ALA A 98 18.21 -16.85 19.40
CA ALA A 98 18.07 -17.60 20.64
C ALA A 98 17.65 -19.06 20.41
N CYS A 99 16.53 -19.34 19.74
CA CYS A 99 15.96 -20.68 19.63
C CYS A 99 16.18 -21.36 18.26
N LYS A 100 16.82 -20.67 17.31
CA LYS A 100 17.06 -21.16 15.94
C LYS A 100 15.81 -21.48 15.10
N ALA A 101 14.61 -21.13 15.59
CA ALA A 101 13.40 -21.23 14.79
C ALA A 101 13.51 -20.40 13.52
N GLU A 102 12.90 -20.87 12.42
CA GLU A 102 12.94 -20.19 11.12
C GLU A 102 12.17 -18.85 11.15
N ILE A 103 12.78 -17.85 10.56
CA ILE A 103 12.17 -16.54 10.33
C ILE A 103 11.63 -16.51 8.91
N SER A 104 10.36 -16.12 8.71
CA SER A 104 9.76 -16.03 7.39
C SER A 104 10.55 -15.09 6.47
N ALA A 105 10.87 -15.57 5.27
CA ALA A 105 11.51 -14.78 4.22
C ALA A 105 10.66 -13.57 3.76
N ARG A 106 9.38 -13.55 4.12
CA ARG A 106 8.47 -12.44 3.82
C ARG A 106 8.99 -11.11 4.38
N TYR A 107 9.56 -11.11 5.59
CA TYR A 107 10.06 -9.88 6.22
C TYR A 107 11.14 -9.19 5.39
N PRO A 108 12.28 -9.85 5.08
CA PRO A 108 13.31 -9.22 4.25
C PRO A 108 12.84 -8.97 2.80
N VAL A 109 11.88 -9.73 2.28
CA VAL A 109 11.30 -9.48 0.95
C VAL A 109 10.52 -8.17 0.94
N VAL A 110 9.66 -7.92 1.93
CA VAL A 110 8.92 -6.65 2.03
C VAL A 110 9.89 -5.47 2.20
N GLU A 111 10.91 -5.60 3.03
CA GLU A 111 11.94 -4.57 3.22
C GLU A 111 12.66 -4.23 1.92
N PHE A 112 13.14 -5.26 1.22
CA PHE A 112 13.88 -5.10 -0.03
C PHE A 112 13.01 -4.56 -1.16
N VAL A 113 11.78 -5.08 -1.34
CA VAL A 113 10.84 -4.61 -2.36
C VAL A 113 10.45 -3.15 -2.10
N THR A 114 10.19 -2.78 -0.84
CA THR A 114 9.92 -1.37 -0.48
C THR A 114 11.07 -0.47 -0.90
N ALA A 115 12.31 -0.87 -0.57
CA ALA A 115 13.50 -0.10 -0.92
C ALA A 115 13.70 -0.02 -2.44
N LEU A 116 13.45 -1.10 -3.18
CA LEU A 116 13.54 -1.12 -4.64
C LEU A 116 12.50 -0.18 -5.29
N LEU A 117 11.26 -0.22 -4.84
CA LEU A 117 10.19 0.66 -5.34
C LEU A 117 10.56 2.14 -5.10
N VAL A 118 11.05 2.48 -3.92
CA VAL A 118 11.51 3.83 -3.60
C VAL A 118 12.73 4.23 -4.43
N ALA A 119 13.66 3.32 -4.68
CA ALA A 119 14.81 3.59 -5.55
C ALA A 119 14.39 3.88 -7.00
N VAL A 120 13.40 3.16 -7.54
CA VAL A 120 12.82 3.43 -8.87
C VAL A 120 12.18 4.82 -8.91
N VAL A 121 11.44 5.20 -7.87
CA VAL A 121 10.85 6.54 -7.74
C VAL A 121 11.95 7.61 -7.66
N ALA A 122 12.97 7.40 -6.85
CA ALA A 122 14.11 8.31 -6.72
C ALA A 122 14.88 8.45 -8.03
N TRP A 123 15.03 7.38 -8.79
CA TRP A 123 15.61 7.40 -10.12
C TRP A 123 14.77 8.20 -11.13
N ARG A 124 13.43 8.04 -11.08
CA ARG A 124 12.50 8.66 -12.04
C ARG A 124 12.33 10.16 -11.80
N PHE A 125 12.22 10.58 -10.55
CA PHE A 125 11.85 11.95 -10.18
C PHE A 125 13.00 12.76 -9.55
N GLY A 126 14.11 12.10 -9.19
CA GLY A 126 15.24 12.76 -8.54
C GLY A 126 14.92 13.37 -7.16
N ALA A 127 15.84 14.22 -6.68
CA ALA A 127 15.71 14.93 -5.41
C ALA A 127 14.82 16.18 -5.56
N THR A 128 13.55 15.97 -5.85
CA THR A 128 12.52 17.01 -6.06
C THR A 128 11.38 16.86 -5.07
N TRP A 129 10.53 17.88 -4.93
CA TRP A 129 9.29 17.76 -4.17
C TRP A 129 8.37 16.70 -4.75
N GLN A 130 8.32 16.58 -6.07
CA GLN A 130 7.57 15.52 -6.74
C GLN A 130 8.11 14.14 -6.35
N GLY A 131 9.43 13.95 -6.37
CA GLY A 131 10.07 12.71 -5.94
C GLY A 131 9.78 12.36 -4.49
N LEU A 132 9.80 13.35 -3.59
CA LEU A 132 9.45 13.15 -2.18
C LEU A 132 8.00 12.67 -2.02
N MET A 133 7.07 13.32 -2.69
CA MET A 133 5.65 12.94 -2.61
C MET A 133 5.39 11.60 -3.28
N ALA A 134 6.06 11.28 -4.38
CA ALA A 134 5.99 9.96 -5.01
C ALA A 134 6.51 8.84 -4.09
N ILE A 135 7.55 9.12 -3.29
CA ILE A 135 8.03 8.21 -2.24
C ILE A 135 6.96 8.03 -1.16
N VAL A 136 6.32 9.12 -0.71
CA VAL A 136 5.23 9.05 0.29
C VAL A 136 4.10 8.16 -0.23
N LEU A 137 3.60 8.41 -1.46
CA LEU A 137 2.58 7.56 -2.07
C LEU A 137 3.00 6.08 -2.09
N THR A 138 4.23 5.80 -2.53
CA THR A 138 4.77 4.43 -2.58
C THR A 138 4.75 3.76 -1.21
N LEU A 139 5.19 4.46 -0.16
CA LEU A 139 5.23 3.94 1.20
C LEU A 139 3.84 3.68 1.79
N PHE A 140 2.81 4.40 1.36
CA PHE A 140 1.42 4.12 1.74
C PHE A 140 0.84 2.93 0.96
N LEU A 141 1.18 2.78 -0.32
CA LEU A 141 0.67 1.69 -1.16
C LEU A 141 1.22 0.31 -0.73
N VAL A 142 2.44 0.23 -0.19
CA VAL A 142 3.02 -1.05 0.25
C VAL A 142 2.18 -1.71 1.37
N PRO A 143 1.92 -1.07 2.52
CA PRO A 143 1.11 -1.71 3.56
C PRO A 143 -0.34 -1.93 3.12
N ILE A 144 -0.96 -1.06 2.33
CA ILE A 144 -2.29 -1.29 1.75
C ILE A 144 -2.30 -2.60 0.95
N THR A 145 -1.34 -2.77 0.03
CA THR A 145 -1.19 -3.98 -0.80
C THR A 145 -1.04 -5.23 0.05
N MET A 146 -0.15 -5.20 1.04
CA MET A 146 0.17 -6.37 1.85
C MET A 146 -0.96 -6.75 2.81
N ILE A 147 -1.63 -5.77 3.41
CA ILE A 147 -2.77 -6.01 4.30
C ILE A 147 -3.95 -6.56 3.50
N ASP A 148 -4.23 -5.98 2.33
CA ASP A 148 -5.32 -6.46 1.49
C ASP A 148 -5.05 -7.87 0.95
N PHE A 149 -3.81 -8.16 0.58
CA PHE A 149 -3.41 -9.51 0.17
C PHE A 149 -3.63 -10.57 1.28
N ASP A 150 -3.44 -10.19 2.55
CA ASP A 150 -3.56 -11.10 3.70
C ASP A 150 -4.98 -11.24 4.24
N ARG A 151 -5.74 -10.13 4.20
CA ARG A 151 -7.00 -10.00 4.95
C ARG A 151 -8.18 -9.56 4.10
N CYS A 152 -7.99 -9.26 2.81
CA CYS A 152 -9.00 -8.64 1.95
C CYS A 152 -9.60 -7.38 2.60
N LEU A 153 -8.73 -6.54 3.17
CA LEU A 153 -9.09 -5.36 3.94
C LEU A 153 -8.13 -4.20 3.63
N ILE A 154 -8.67 -3.04 3.31
CA ILE A 154 -7.92 -1.79 3.18
C ILE A 154 -8.26 -0.89 4.38
N PRO A 155 -7.32 -0.66 5.32
CA PRO A 155 -7.57 0.13 6.51
C PRO A 155 -7.83 1.60 6.22
N ASP A 156 -8.93 2.14 6.77
CA ASP A 156 -9.26 3.57 6.66
C ASP A 156 -8.18 4.46 7.27
N SER A 157 -7.52 3.99 8.33
CA SER A 157 -6.41 4.68 8.98
C SER A 157 -5.18 4.89 8.09
N ILE A 158 -5.10 4.19 6.94
CA ILE A 158 -4.04 4.38 5.94
C ILE A 158 -4.59 5.08 4.70
N VAL A 159 -5.73 4.62 4.16
CA VAL A 159 -6.22 5.13 2.88
C VAL A 159 -6.81 6.54 2.97
N LEU A 160 -7.46 6.91 4.09
CA LEU A 160 -8.00 8.27 4.24
C LEU A 160 -6.90 9.32 4.42
N PRO A 161 -5.87 9.13 5.27
CA PRO A 161 -4.73 10.05 5.27
C PRO A 161 -4.08 10.18 3.88
N LEU A 162 -3.95 9.09 3.14
CA LEU A 162 -3.43 9.14 1.77
C LEU A 162 -4.29 10.04 0.87
N LEU A 163 -5.62 9.90 0.91
CA LEU A 163 -6.56 10.74 0.18
C LEU A 163 -6.36 12.23 0.53
N TRP A 164 -6.32 12.55 1.84
CA TRP A 164 -6.18 13.93 2.30
C TRP A 164 -4.83 14.55 1.94
N ILE A 165 -3.75 13.77 1.96
CA ILE A 165 -2.44 14.24 1.49
C ILE A 165 -2.52 14.61 0.01
N GLY A 166 -3.14 13.77 -0.85
CA GLY A 166 -3.31 14.06 -2.27
C GLY A 166 -4.11 15.35 -2.51
N LEU A 167 -5.24 15.51 -1.86
CA LEU A 167 -6.04 16.73 -1.93
C LEU A 167 -5.26 17.94 -1.40
N GLY A 168 -4.55 17.79 -0.29
CA GLY A 168 -3.73 18.87 0.28
C GLY A 168 -2.62 19.31 -0.67
N MET A 169 -1.93 18.38 -1.33
CA MET A 169 -0.86 18.69 -2.28
C MET A 169 -1.35 19.51 -3.48
N SER A 170 -2.57 19.32 -3.92
CA SER A 170 -3.14 20.06 -5.03
C SER A 170 -3.18 21.57 -4.78
N LEU A 171 -3.19 22.02 -3.52
CA LEU A 171 -3.18 23.43 -3.15
C LEU A 171 -1.86 24.14 -3.52
N TRP A 172 -0.79 23.37 -3.74
CA TRP A 172 0.52 23.90 -4.18
C TRP A 172 0.71 23.82 -5.70
N HIS A 173 -0.35 23.59 -6.46
CA HIS A 173 -0.29 23.70 -7.93
C HIS A 173 -0.24 25.16 -8.40
N PRO A 174 0.50 25.54 -9.47
CA PRO A 174 1.46 24.70 -10.21
C PRO A 174 2.84 24.63 -9.55
N GLN A 175 3.44 23.45 -9.55
CA GLN A 175 4.85 23.28 -9.17
C GLN A 175 5.70 23.10 -10.42
N PRO A 176 6.76 23.89 -10.63
CA PRO A 176 7.63 23.73 -11.78
C PRO A 176 8.21 22.31 -11.88
N GLY A 177 8.00 21.67 -13.02
CA GLY A 177 8.50 20.30 -13.27
C GLY A 177 7.79 19.19 -12.49
N ALA A 178 6.57 19.43 -12.00
CA ALA A 178 5.80 18.47 -11.20
C ALA A 178 4.44 18.18 -11.85
N ASP A 179 4.43 17.81 -13.10
CA ASP A 179 3.22 17.70 -13.93
C ASP A 179 2.32 16.51 -13.55
N VAL A 180 2.84 15.50 -12.84
CA VAL A 180 2.11 14.26 -12.56
C VAL A 180 1.44 14.25 -11.19
N LEU A 181 2.02 14.85 -10.15
CA LEU A 181 1.54 14.70 -8.77
C LEU A 181 0.95 15.98 -8.18
N PHE A 182 1.41 17.16 -8.59
CA PHE A 182 0.87 18.44 -8.13
C PHE A 182 -0.18 18.95 -9.11
N ILE A 183 -1.27 18.19 -9.23
CA ILE A 183 -2.38 18.49 -10.13
C ILE A 183 -3.24 19.66 -9.61
N ALA A 184 -4.00 20.29 -10.48
CA ALA A 184 -4.89 21.38 -10.09
C ALA A 184 -5.97 20.89 -9.08
N PRO A 185 -6.36 21.73 -8.10
CA PRO A 185 -7.36 21.35 -7.11
C PRO A 185 -8.68 20.81 -7.69
N PRO A 186 -9.25 21.38 -8.78
CA PRO A 186 -10.43 20.79 -9.39
C PRO A 186 -10.21 19.36 -9.88
N ASP A 187 -9.05 19.08 -10.49
CA ASP A 187 -8.72 17.76 -11.02
C ASP A 187 -8.52 16.73 -9.91
N ALA A 188 -7.93 17.15 -8.79
CA ALA A 188 -7.79 16.31 -7.59
C ALA A 188 -9.14 15.96 -6.97
N ILE A 189 -10.02 16.96 -6.82
CA ILE A 189 -11.37 16.79 -6.25
C ILE A 189 -12.22 15.91 -7.17
N ILE A 190 -12.25 16.23 -8.47
CA ILE A 190 -12.99 15.43 -9.46
C ILE A 190 -12.43 14.01 -9.50
N GLY A 191 -11.10 13.85 -9.46
CA GLY A 191 -10.42 12.57 -9.42
C GLY A 191 -10.82 11.73 -8.20
N ALA A 192 -10.86 12.35 -7.02
CA ALA A 192 -11.29 11.67 -5.79
C ALA A 192 -12.74 11.20 -5.88
N ILE A 193 -13.65 12.09 -6.30
CA ILE A 193 -15.09 11.78 -6.42
C ILE A 193 -15.34 10.73 -7.51
N ALA A 194 -14.78 10.93 -8.70
CA ALA A 194 -14.96 10.01 -9.82
C ALA A 194 -14.33 8.65 -9.55
N GLY A 195 -13.15 8.61 -8.91
CA GLY A 195 -12.50 7.38 -8.51
C GLY A 195 -13.36 6.55 -7.55
N TYR A 196 -13.89 7.18 -6.50
CA TYR A 196 -14.78 6.51 -5.56
C TYR A 196 -16.08 6.06 -6.23
N LEU A 197 -16.78 6.97 -6.92
CA LEU A 197 -18.10 6.70 -7.49
C LEU A 197 -18.08 5.69 -8.64
N SER A 198 -16.99 5.60 -9.41
CA SER A 198 -16.89 4.63 -10.50
C SER A 198 -16.99 3.18 -10.01
N LEU A 199 -16.18 2.80 -9.01
CA LEU A 199 -16.23 1.46 -8.44
C LEU A 199 -17.48 1.25 -7.57
N TRP A 200 -17.93 2.27 -6.85
CA TRP A 200 -19.17 2.23 -6.08
C TRP A 200 -20.39 1.97 -6.99
N SER A 201 -20.49 2.67 -8.12
CA SER A 201 -21.57 2.46 -9.09
C SER A 201 -21.52 1.05 -9.70
N PHE A 202 -20.33 0.58 -10.05
CA PHE A 202 -20.13 -0.77 -10.55
C PHE A 202 -20.51 -1.83 -9.51
N TYR A 203 -20.13 -1.64 -8.24
CA TYR A 203 -20.51 -2.53 -7.15
C TYR A 203 -22.03 -2.66 -7.00
N TRP A 204 -22.76 -1.52 -6.97
CA TRP A 204 -24.21 -1.54 -6.85
C TRP A 204 -24.89 -2.16 -8.05
N LEU A 205 -24.43 -1.85 -9.27
CA LEU A 205 -24.92 -2.48 -10.49
C LEU A 205 -24.74 -4.00 -10.43
N PHE A 206 -23.54 -4.46 -10.08
CA PHE A 206 -23.25 -5.88 -9.93
C PHE A 206 -24.11 -6.55 -8.85
N LYS A 207 -24.26 -5.93 -7.70
CA LYS A 207 -25.08 -6.43 -6.59
C LYS A 207 -26.57 -6.52 -6.96
N LEU A 208 -27.09 -5.53 -7.68
CA LEU A 208 -28.48 -5.54 -8.18
C LEU A 208 -28.74 -6.66 -9.18
N VAL A 209 -27.77 -6.95 -10.07
CA VAL A 209 -27.92 -7.98 -11.11
C VAL A 209 -27.68 -9.38 -10.58
N THR A 210 -26.68 -9.56 -9.70
CA THR A 210 -26.24 -10.90 -9.28
C THR A 210 -26.66 -11.28 -7.86
N GLY A 211 -27.09 -10.31 -7.03
CA GLY A 211 -27.36 -10.49 -5.60
C GLY A 211 -26.12 -10.70 -4.75
N LYS A 212 -24.90 -10.65 -5.33
CA LYS A 212 -23.63 -10.93 -4.64
C LYS A 212 -22.82 -9.67 -4.43
N GLU A 213 -22.03 -9.65 -3.37
CA GLU A 213 -21.05 -8.60 -3.12
C GLU A 213 -19.74 -8.95 -3.84
N GLY A 214 -19.40 -8.19 -4.89
CA GLY A 214 -18.27 -8.49 -5.76
C GLY A 214 -16.95 -7.81 -5.37
N MET A 215 -16.96 -6.81 -4.46
CA MET A 215 -15.81 -5.96 -4.15
C MET A 215 -15.93 -5.33 -2.77
N GLY A 216 -14.81 -5.03 -2.12
CA GLY A 216 -14.77 -4.35 -0.83
C GLY A 216 -14.92 -2.82 -0.96
N TYR A 217 -15.50 -2.18 0.06
CA TYR A 217 -15.59 -0.72 0.12
C TYR A 217 -14.23 -0.02 0.20
N GLY A 218 -13.18 -0.73 0.61
CA GLY A 218 -11.82 -0.23 0.66
C GLY A 218 -11.26 0.12 -0.71
N ASP A 219 -11.61 -0.67 -1.74
CA ASP A 219 -11.16 -0.46 -3.13
C ASP A 219 -11.66 0.88 -3.69
N PHE A 220 -12.91 1.27 -3.35
CA PHE A 220 -13.47 2.57 -3.79
C PHE A 220 -12.68 3.74 -3.18
N LYS A 221 -12.35 3.63 -1.87
CA LYS A 221 -11.56 4.64 -1.16
C LYS A 221 -10.13 4.72 -1.73
N LEU A 222 -9.53 3.57 -2.05
CA LEU A 222 -8.19 3.52 -2.64
C LEU A 222 -8.17 4.16 -4.03
N LEU A 223 -9.14 3.84 -4.90
CA LEU A 223 -9.21 4.48 -6.20
C LEU A 223 -9.53 5.98 -6.10
N GLY A 224 -10.35 6.39 -5.14
CA GLY A 224 -10.58 7.80 -4.82
C GLY A 224 -9.29 8.50 -4.37
N ALA A 225 -8.49 7.84 -3.51
CA ALA A 225 -7.19 8.37 -3.10
C ALA A 225 -6.22 8.50 -4.29
N LEU A 226 -6.12 7.48 -5.15
CA LEU A 226 -5.31 7.54 -6.37
C LEU A 226 -5.79 8.65 -7.32
N GLY A 227 -7.10 8.86 -7.43
CA GLY A 227 -7.67 9.97 -8.19
C GLY A 227 -7.32 11.34 -7.62
N ALA A 228 -7.25 11.49 -6.28
CA ALA A 228 -6.79 12.71 -5.63
C ALA A 228 -5.31 13.02 -5.91
N TRP A 229 -4.48 12.01 -6.09
CA TRP A 229 -3.04 12.15 -6.35
C TRP A 229 -2.70 12.34 -7.82
N LEU A 230 -3.40 11.66 -8.72
CA LEU A 230 -3.05 11.56 -10.14
C LEU A 230 -4.03 12.29 -11.07
N GLY A 231 -5.20 12.66 -10.56
CA GLY A 231 -6.26 13.28 -11.33
C GLY A 231 -7.22 12.27 -11.98
N TYR A 232 -8.37 12.80 -12.42
CA TYR A 232 -9.40 11.99 -13.05
C TYR A 232 -8.96 11.41 -14.41
N GLN A 233 -8.02 12.07 -15.08
CA GLN A 233 -7.49 11.69 -16.40
C GLN A 233 -6.82 10.31 -16.42
N TYR A 234 -6.36 9.82 -15.27
CA TYR A 234 -5.68 8.53 -15.16
C TYR A 234 -6.55 7.41 -14.60
N LEU A 235 -7.75 7.72 -14.10
CA LEU A 235 -8.64 6.73 -13.47
C LEU A 235 -8.97 5.56 -14.41
N PHE A 236 -9.29 5.86 -15.66
CA PHE A 236 -9.59 4.83 -16.66
C PHE A 236 -8.40 3.88 -16.87
N THR A 237 -7.20 4.43 -17.01
CA THR A 237 -5.96 3.66 -17.15
C THR A 237 -5.75 2.75 -15.94
N ILE A 238 -5.91 3.28 -14.72
CA ILE A 238 -5.75 2.51 -13.47
C ILE A 238 -6.77 1.36 -13.41
N ILE A 239 -8.04 1.64 -13.69
CA ILE A 239 -9.12 0.63 -13.66
C ILE A 239 -8.84 -0.49 -14.66
N ILE A 240 -8.53 -0.15 -15.92
CA ILE A 240 -8.28 -1.16 -16.95
C ILE A 240 -7.05 -1.99 -16.64
N MET A 241 -5.94 -1.37 -16.24
CA MET A 241 -4.72 -2.10 -15.89
C MET A 241 -4.96 -3.04 -14.70
N SER A 242 -5.63 -2.56 -13.65
CA SER A 242 -5.94 -3.39 -12.48
C SER A 242 -6.88 -4.54 -12.82
N ALA A 243 -7.90 -4.29 -13.65
CA ALA A 243 -8.85 -5.31 -14.09
C ALA A 243 -8.18 -6.38 -14.98
N VAL A 244 -7.36 -5.98 -15.94
CA VAL A 244 -6.64 -6.91 -16.82
C VAL A 244 -5.66 -7.77 -16.02
N VAL A 245 -4.84 -7.16 -15.15
CA VAL A 245 -3.89 -7.92 -14.33
C VAL A 245 -4.61 -8.82 -13.33
N GLY A 246 -5.65 -8.32 -12.66
CA GLY A 246 -6.47 -9.09 -11.74
C GLY A 246 -7.16 -10.28 -12.41
N ALA A 247 -7.77 -10.06 -13.58
CA ALA A 247 -8.42 -11.12 -14.34
C ALA A 247 -7.42 -12.17 -14.84
N THR A 248 -6.28 -11.75 -15.39
CA THR A 248 -5.27 -12.70 -15.89
C THR A 248 -4.68 -13.56 -14.78
N LEU A 249 -4.35 -12.96 -13.63
CA LEU A 249 -3.86 -13.71 -12.48
C LEU A 249 -4.95 -14.58 -11.86
N GLY A 250 -6.20 -14.11 -11.80
CA GLY A 250 -7.33 -14.88 -11.33
C GLY A 250 -7.56 -16.14 -12.17
N ILE A 251 -7.63 -15.98 -13.48
CA ILE A 251 -7.78 -17.09 -14.43
C ILE A 251 -6.59 -18.06 -14.30
N ALA A 252 -5.37 -17.54 -14.24
CA ALA A 252 -4.18 -18.36 -14.08
C ALA A 252 -4.23 -19.21 -12.80
N LEU A 253 -4.63 -18.64 -11.66
CA LEU A 253 -4.75 -19.37 -10.40
C LEU A 253 -5.83 -20.46 -10.45
N ILE A 254 -6.94 -20.22 -11.13
CA ILE A 254 -7.99 -21.21 -11.33
C ILE A 254 -7.46 -22.36 -12.21
N VAL A 255 -6.87 -22.03 -13.36
CA VAL A 255 -6.42 -23.04 -14.34
C VAL A 255 -5.24 -23.86 -13.82
N PHE A 256 -4.23 -23.23 -13.23
CA PHE A 256 -2.99 -23.91 -12.84
C PHE A 256 -3.00 -24.46 -11.41
N ARG A 257 -3.80 -23.91 -10.49
CA ARG A 257 -3.83 -24.36 -9.09
C ARG A 257 -5.18 -24.91 -8.63
N GLY A 258 -6.19 -25.00 -9.53
CA GLY A 258 -7.50 -25.52 -9.16
C GLY A 258 -8.19 -24.71 -8.05
N ARG A 259 -7.88 -23.41 -7.94
CA ARG A 259 -8.47 -22.56 -6.89
C ARG A 259 -9.99 -22.47 -7.08
N ASP A 260 -10.73 -22.66 -5.99
CA ASP A 260 -12.17 -22.50 -6.01
C ASP A 260 -12.55 -21.06 -6.40
N HIS A 261 -13.53 -20.91 -7.28
CA HIS A 261 -14.08 -19.63 -7.71
C HIS A 261 -14.72 -18.82 -6.54
N GLN A 262 -15.02 -19.46 -5.44
CA GLN A 262 -15.65 -18.83 -4.28
C GLN A 262 -14.66 -18.15 -3.34
N VAL A 263 -13.36 -18.38 -3.49
CA VAL A 263 -12.35 -17.74 -2.64
C VAL A 263 -12.16 -16.30 -3.09
N PRO A 264 -12.46 -15.31 -2.25
CA PRO A 264 -12.32 -13.90 -2.62
C PRO A 264 -10.86 -13.57 -2.98
N MET A 265 -10.68 -12.74 -3.99
CA MET A 265 -9.38 -12.26 -4.43
C MET A 265 -9.27 -10.78 -4.06
N PRO A 266 -8.22 -10.37 -3.35
CA PRO A 266 -8.00 -8.97 -3.04
C PRO A 266 -7.79 -8.18 -4.34
N PHE A 267 -8.52 -7.07 -4.52
CA PHE A 267 -8.40 -6.22 -5.70
C PHE A 267 -7.46 -5.03 -5.47
N GLY A 268 -7.30 -4.61 -4.22
CA GLY A 268 -6.42 -3.50 -3.81
C GLY A 268 -4.98 -3.61 -4.30
N PRO A 269 -4.31 -4.78 -4.27
CA PRO A 269 -2.96 -4.95 -4.81
C PRO A 269 -2.84 -4.57 -6.29
N PHE A 270 -3.87 -4.88 -7.09
CA PHE A 270 -3.87 -4.55 -8.52
C PHE A 270 -4.13 -3.06 -8.74
N LEU A 271 -5.03 -2.46 -7.96
CA LEU A 271 -5.25 -1.01 -7.97
C LEU A 271 -4.00 -0.24 -7.54
N ALA A 272 -3.37 -0.64 -6.45
CA ALA A 272 -2.16 -0.03 -5.94
C ALA A 272 -1.01 -0.12 -6.96
N GLY A 273 -0.80 -1.30 -7.55
CA GLY A 273 0.20 -1.53 -8.58
C GLY A 273 -0.06 -0.71 -9.85
N ALA A 274 -1.30 -0.70 -10.34
CA ALA A 274 -1.70 0.10 -11.49
C ALA A 274 -1.53 1.60 -11.23
N GLY A 275 -1.93 2.09 -10.05
CA GLY A 275 -1.73 3.49 -9.65
C GLY A 275 -0.24 3.87 -9.58
N TRP A 276 0.59 2.99 -9.02
CA TRP A 276 2.03 3.20 -8.92
C TRP A 276 2.70 3.23 -10.30
N ILE A 277 2.35 2.31 -11.20
CA ILE A 277 2.85 2.30 -12.58
C ILE A 277 2.38 3.55 -13.33
N THR A 278 1.13 3.93 -13.18
CA THR A 278 0.56 5.15 -13.78
C THR A 278 1.26 6.41 -13.28
N MET A 279 1.62 6.49 -12.01
CA MET A 279 2.42 7.59 -11.47
C MET A 279 3.77 7.72 -12.18
N LEU A 280 4.42 6.62 -12.53
CA LEU A 280 5.75 6.63 -13.15
C LEU A 280 5.71 6.86 -14.66
N TRP A 281 4.74 6.28 -15.35
CA TRP A 281 4.69 6.20 -16.82
C TRP A 281 3.31 6.51 -17.41
N GLY A 282 2.43 7.20 -16.68
CA GLY A 282 1.05 7.43 -17.10
C GLY A 282 0.93 8.08 -18.47
N ASP A 283 1.73 9.10 -18.76
CA ASP A 283 1.71 9.78 -20.06
C ASP A 283 2.18 8.89 -21.21
N ALA A 284 3.22 8.08 -20.97
CA ALA A 284 3.69 7.11 -21.96
C ALA A 284 2.62 6.04 -22.26
N ILE A 285 1.90 5.59 -21.22
CA ILE A 285 0.81 4.62 -21.36
C ILE A 285 -0.36 5.23 -22.14
N LYS A 286 -0.77 6.47 -21.81
CA LYS A 286 -1.81 7.18 -22.56
C LYS A 286 -1.44 7.34 -24.04
N GLY A 287 -0.20 7.76 -24.29
CA GLY A 287 0.31 7.91 -25.66
C GLY A 287 0.31 6.60 -26.45
N PHE A 288 0.67 5.49 -25.81
CA PHE A 288 0.67 4.17 -26.43
C PHE A 288 -0.74 3.68 -26.83
N PHE A 289 -1.74 3.94 -25.99
CA PHE A 289 -3.12 3.52 -26.24
C PHE A 289 -3.96 4.57 -27.00
N ASN A 290 -3.38 5.71 -27.39
CA ASN A 290 -4.11 6.83 -28.02
C ASN A 290 -5.38 7.22 -27.23
N LEU A 291 -5.32 7.20 -25.91
CA LEU A 291 -6.46 7.55 -25.08
C LEU A 291 -6.70 9.07 -25.13
N PRO A 292 -7.91 9.52 -25.46
CA PRO A 292 -8.21 10.93 -25.76
C PRO A 292 -8.33 11.84 -24.52
N PHE A 293 -7.97 11.36 -23.31
CA PHE A 293 -8.13 12.12 -22.04
C PHE A 293 -6.81 12.44 -21.37
#